data_a81004430f5142b4113676a3281cd15f
#
_entry.id   a81004430f5142b4113676a3281cd15f
#
_cell.length_a   1.000
_cell.length_b   1.000
_cell.length_c   1.000
_cell.angle_alpha   90.00
_cell.angle_beta   90.00
_cell.angle_gamma   90.00
#
_symmetry.space_group_name_H-M   'P 1'
#
loop_
_entity.id
_entity.type
_entity.pdbx_description
1 polymer ?
#
loop_
_entity_poly.entity_id
_entity_poly.type
_entity_poly.pdbx_seq_one_letter_code
_entity_poly.pdbx_strand_id
1 'polypeptide(L)'
;MSAGKEDWIGDGTAQGAFCAPTLLACRKPMDVDSVHTIEAFGPVSTVMAYEDLNEALTLAARGQGSLVATLVTRSTEVAAKAIPALAAWHGRLLILDRESSVESTGHGSPLPTLKHGGPGRAGGGEELGGLRAVKHYLQRAAVQGSPSMLATVTGEHIHGAKVTDTVVHPFRSYFEDLRIGDSLLTHRRTVGEADIVAFGGISGDYFYMHFDEVAAKDSPFGKRIAHGYFVLSAAAGLFVSPAPGPVLANYGLDTLRFVKPVGIGDTIQARLTAKRKIDRNKVDVNGAGQGVVAWDVEVTNQIPHFQFQIL
;
A
#
# COMPACT_ATOMS: atom_id res chain seq x y z
N MET A 1 4.88 38.03 -9.98
CA MET A 1 4.85 38.88 -8.78
C MET A 1 6.16 38.61 -8.04
N SER A 2 6.92 39.62 -7.71
CA SER A 2 8.11 39.50 -6.84
C SER A 2 7.80 40.18 -5.51
N ALA A 3 8.17 39.56 -4.39
CA ALA A 3 8.15 40.24 -3.10
C ALA A 3 9.22 41.32 -3.10
N GLY A 4 8.93 42.50 -2.49
CA GLY A 4 9.87 43.60 -2.43
C GLY A 4 11.14 43.26 -1.64
N LYS A 5 12.23 43.95 -1.91
CA LYS A 5 13.50 43.79 -1.18
C LYS A 5 13.49 44.38 0.23
N GLU A 6 12.42 45.06 0.61
CA GLU A 6 12.38 45.92 1.81
C GLU A 6 12.23 45.17 3.13
N ASP A 7 11.93 43.85 3.12
CA ASP A 7 11.67 43.05 4.31
C ASP A 7 12.78 42.03 4.66
N TRP A 8 13.96 42.20 4.11
CA TRP A 8 15.05 41.27 4.36
C TRP A 8 15.72 41.55 5.70
N ILE A 9 15.69 40.57 6.59
CA ILE A 9 16.29 40.64 7.92
C ILE A 9 17.63 39.90 7.88
N GLY A 10 18.74 40.60 8.11
CA GLY A 10 20.08 40.05 8.25
C GLY A 10 21.19 40.98 7.79
N ASP A 11 22.36 40.77 8.32
CA ASP A 11 23.59 41.54 7.95
C ASP A 11 24.12 40.99 6.62
N GLY A 12 24.62 41.91 5.77
CA GLY A 12 25.29 41.55 4.51
C GLY A 12 24.37 41.28 3.34
N THR A 13 23.07 41.63 3.39
CA THR A 13 22.10 41.41 2.30
C THR A 13 22.50 42.10 0.99
N ALA A 14 23.31 43.18 1.04
CA ALA A 14 23.83 43.88 -0.13
C ALA A 14 25.00 43.15 -0.85
N GLN A 15 25.66 42.22 -0.17
CA GLN A 15 26.80 41.45 -0.71
C GLN A 15 26.48 40.00 -1.03
N GLY A 16 25.31 39.48 -0.63
CA GLY A 16 24.88 38.13 -0.87
C GLY A 16 24.09 37.95 -2.18
N ALA A 17 24.00 36.72 -2.62
CA ALA A 17 23.18 36.33 -3.80
C ALA A 17 21.69 36.13 -3.41
N PHE A 18 21.13 37.11 -2.71
CA PHE A 18 19.72 37.04 -2.29
C PHE A 18 18.78 37.40 -3.42
N CYS A 19 17.77 36.56 -3.63
CA CYS A 19 16.72 36.75 -4.61
C CYS A 19 15.35 36.67 -3.94
N ALA A 20 14.50 37.65 -4.18
CA ALA A 20 13.14 37.59 -3.66
C ALA A 20 12.34 36.46 -4.27
N PRO A 21 11.42 35.82 -3.52
CA PRO A 21 10.50 34.83 -4.08
C PRO A 21 9.80 35.38 -5.31
N THR A 22 9.92 34.67 -6.43
CA THR A 22 9.43 35.12 -7.73
C THR A 22 8.50 34.08 -8.31
N LEU A 23 7.29 34.48 -8.68
CA LEU A 23 6.33 33.65 -9.38
C LEU A 23 6.16 34.14 -10.81
N LEU A 24 6.52 33.31 -11.77
CA LEU A 24 6.36 33.55 -13.19
C LEU A 24 5.09 32.87 -13.70
N ALA A 25 4.49 33.40 -14.76
CA ALA A 25 3.40 32.77 -15.45
C ALA A 25 3.76 32.59 -16.94
N CYS A 26 3.76 31.34 -17.40
CA CYS A 26 3.95 31.01 -18.79
C CYS A 26 2.59 30.71 -19.43
N ARG A 27 2.15 31.57 -20.36
CA ARG A 27 0.83 31.46 -21.01
C ARG A 27 0.79 30.43 -22.13
N LYS A 28 1.95 30.10 -22.70
CA LYS A 28 2.09 29.16 -23.81
C LYS A 28 3.24 28.18 -23.51
N PRO A 29 3.06 27.30 -22.53
CA PRO A 29 4.17 26.48 -22.07
C PRO A 29 4.62 25.44 -23.11
N MET A 30 3.77 25.10 -24.07
CA MET A 30 4.15 24.20 -25.17
C MET A 30 5.07 24.87 -26.20
N ASP A 31 5.02 26.18 -26.31
CA ASP A 31 5.75 26.95 -27.31
C ASP A 31 7.06 27.56 -26.79
N VAL A 32 7.32 27.49 -25.48
CA VAL A 32 8.46 28.14 -24.82
C VAL A 32 9.38 27.11 -24.22
N ASP A 33 10.56 26.90 -24.78
CA ASP A 33 11.54 25.92 -24.31
C ASP A 33 12.27 26.35 -23.04
N SER A 34 12.54 27.66 -22.87
CA SER A 34 13.33 28.16 -21.75
C SER A 34 12.76 27.82 -20.37
N VAL A 35 11.43 27.76 -20.23
CA VAL A 35 10.77 27.40 -18.96
C VAL A 35 10.98 25.93 -18.57
N HIS A 36 11.39 25.08 -19.50
CA HIS A 36 11.66 23.67 -19.29
C HIS A 36 13.16 23.36 -19.22
N THR A 37 14.00 24.17 -19.86
CA THR A 37 15.43 23.90 -20.03
C THR A 37 16.32 24.67 -19.05
N ILE A 38 15.84 25.82 -18.56
CA ILE A 38 16.59 26.64 -17.63
C ILE A 38 16.13 26.34 -16.20
N GLU A 39 17.05 25.86 -15.39
CA GLU A 39 16.83 25.68 -13.95
C GLU A 39 17.23 26.97 -13.23
N ALA A 40 16.24 27.65 -12.63
CA ALA A 40 16.51 28.79 -11.77
C ALA A 40 16.85 28.27 -10.35
N PHE A 41 18.13 28.22 -10.02
CA PHE A 41 18.60 27.80 -8.70
C PHE A 41 18.31 28.89 -7.66
N GLY A 42 17.06 29.00 -7.22
CA GLY A 42 16.58 30.03 -6.31
C GLY A 42 15.08 29.94 -6.06
N PRO A 43 14.50 30.88 -5.31
CA PRO A 43 13.07 30.87 -4.96
C PRO A 43 12.20 31.35 -6.16
N VAL A 44 12.34 30.69 -7.28
CA VAL A 44 11.61 30.98 -8.53
C VAL A 44 10.72 29.81 -8.88
N SER A 45 9.45 30.07 -9.13
CA SER A 45 8.48 29.09 -9.61
C SER A 45 7.76 29.61 -10.84
N THR A 46 7.42 28.70 -11.76
CA THR A 46 6.66 29.02 -12.98
C THR A 46 5.33 28.30 -12.97
N VAL A 47 4.25 29.06 -13.09
CA VAL A 47 2.90 28.52 -13.30
C VAL A 47 2.67 28.32 -14.78
N MET A 48 2.23 27.13 -15.15
CA MET A 48 1.88 26.72 -16.51
C MET A 48 0.45 26.18 -16.50
N ALA A 49 -0.44 26.81 -17.25
CA ALA A 49 -1.78 26.28 -17.45
C ALA A 49 -1.74 25.15 -18.48
N TYR A 50 -2.64 24.20 -18.35
CA TYR A 50 -2.82 23.09 -19.28
C TYR A 50 -4.32 22.85 -19.51
N GLU A 51 -4.67 22.28 -20.65
CA GLU A 51 -6.07 22.04 -21.02
C GLU A 51 -6.57 20.69 -20.51
N ASP A 52 -5.71 19.65 -20.55
CA ASP A 52 -6.04 18.30 -20.11
C ASP A 52 -4.86 17.59 -19.43
N LEU A 53 -5.14 16.39 -18.91
CA LEU A 53 -4.13 15.58 -18.23
C LEU A 53 -2.97 15.19 -19.15
N ASN A 54 -3.21 14.93 -20.44
CA ASN A 54 -2.14 14.52 -21.36
C ASN A 54 -1.16 15.67 -21.61
N GLU A 55 -1.67 16.88 -21.76
CA GLU A 55 -0.83 18.07 -21.86
C GLU A 55 -0.01 18.29 -20.58
N ALA A 56 -0.64 18.17 -19.40
CA ALA A 56 0.07 18.27 -18.12
C ALA A 56 1.23 17.26 -18.01
N LEU A 57 1.01 16.01 -18.40
CA LEU A 57 2.03 14.97 -18.41
C LEU A 57 3.15 15.25 -19.40
N THR A 58 2.80 15.78 -20.57
CA THR A 58 3.77 16.21 -21.60
C THR A 58 4.65 17.35 -21.08
N LEU A 59 4.04 18.36 -20.46
CA LEU A 59 4.77 19.48 -19.85
C LEU A 59 5.73 19.01 -18.75
N ALA A 60 5.28 18.08 -17.89
CA ALA A 60 6.12 17.51 -16.85
C ALA A 60 7.34 16.75 -17.41
N ALA A 61 7.18 16.06 -18.53
CA ALA A 61 8.26 15.33 -19.19
C ALA A 61 9.29 16.25 -19.85
N ARG A 62 8.91 17.46 -20.31
CA ARG A 62 9.81 18.40 -21.01
C ARG A 62 10.98 18.88 -20.16
N GLY A 63 10.89 18.80 -18.83
CA GLY A 63 12.01 19.06 -17.92
C GLY A 63 13.14 18.04 -18.01
N GLN A 64 12.93 16.90 -18.67
CA GLN A 64 13.92 15.84 -18.92
C GLN A 64 14.52 15.21 -17.66
N GLY A 65 13.83 15.29 -16.56
CA GLY A 65 14.21 14.67 -15.31
C GLY A 65 14.27 15.63 -14.13
N SER A 66 13.68 15.21 -13.01
CA SER A 66 13.74 15.90 -11.73
C SER A 66 13.78 14.93 -10.55
N LEU A 67 14.12 15.43 -9.36
CA LEU A 67 14.17 14.62 -8.15
C LEU A 67 12.77 14.25 -7.67
N VAL A 68 11.82 15.17 -7.74
CA VAL A 68 10.47 14.98 -7.18
C VAL A 68 9.38 15.60 -8.07
N ALA A 69 8.20 15.00 -7.98
CA ALA A 69 6.95 15.64 -8.44
C ALA A 69 5.83 15.37 -7.43
N THR A 70 4.89 16.31 -7.33
CA THR A 70 3.69 16.17 -6.51
C THR A 70 2.45 16.22 -7.40
N LEU A 71 1.62 15.22 -7.30
CA LEU A 71 0.31 15.15 -7.95
C LEU A 71 -0.77 15.38 -6.88
N VAL A 72 -1.52 16.47 -7.02
CA VAL A 72 -2.65 16.76 -6.11
C VAL A 72 -3.94 16.32 -6.81
N THR A 73 -4.54 15.24 -6.35
CA THR A 73 -5.78 14.71 -6.93
C THR A 73 -6.56 13.85 -5.96
N ARG A 74 -7.88 13.85 -6.05
CA ARG A 74 -8.77 12.89 -5.40
C ARG A 74 -9.19 11.74 -6.30
N SER A 75 -8.88 11.82 -7.61
CA SER A 75 -9.25 10.81 -8.59
C SER A 75 -8.17 9.74 -8.67
N THR A 76 -8.53 8.52 -8.33
CA THR A 76 -7.67 7.34 -8.48
C THR A 76 -7.36 7.02 -9.94
N GLU A 77 -8.30 7.33 -10.85
CA GLU A 77 -8.11 7.14 -12.29
C GLU A 77 -7.02 8.09 -12.84
N VAL A 78 -7.06 9.37 -12.40
CA VAL A 78 -6.02 10.34 -12.75
C VAL A 78 -4.68 9.88 -12.20
N ALA A 79 -4.61 9.43 -10.95
CA ALA A 79 -3.38 8.95 -10.35
C ALA A 79 -2.83 7.71 -11.09
N ALA A 80 -3.68 6.72 -11.38
CA ALA A 80 -3.29 5.50 -12.08
C ALA A 80 -2.72 5.78 -13.49
N LYS A 81 -3.28 6.79 -14.19
CA LYS A 81 -2.77 7.21 -15.51
C LYS A 81 -1.49 8.04 -15.39
N ALA A 82 -1.41 8.93 -14.40
CA ALA A 82 -0.30 9.87 -14.30
C ALA A 82 0.99 9.22 -13.76
N ILE A 83 0.90 8.29 -12.81
CA ILE A 83 2.07 7.69 -12.16
C ILE A 83 3.03 7.05 -13.16
N PRO A 84 2.62 6.15 -14.07
CA PRO A 84 3.55 5.55 -15.03
C PRO A 84 4.23 6.58 -15.93
N ALA A 85 3.51 7.61 -16.34
CA ALA A 85 4.04 8.67 -17.20
C ALA A 85 5.05 9.56 -16.47
N LEU A 86 4.75 9.92 -15.22
CA LEU A 86 5.62 10.77 -14.40
C LEU A 86 6.84 9.99 -13.85
N ALA A 87 6.70 8.71 -13.55
CA ALA A 87 7.77 7.88 -12.98
C ALA A 87 8.99 7.77 -13.88
N ALA A 88 8.83 7.92 -15.20
CA ALA A 88 9.94 7.95 -16.14
C ALA A 88 10.85 9.18 -15.98
N TRP A 89 10.30 10.28 -15.46
CA TRP A 89 10.95 11.59 -15.40
C TRP A 89 11.24 12.10 -13.99
N HIS A 90 10.65 11.48 -12.97
CA HIS A 90 10.78 11.95 -11.59
C HIS A 90 11.18 10.81 -10.67
N GLY A 91 12.20 11.04 -9.84
CA GLY A 91 12.74 10.03 -8.93
C GLY A 91 11.78 9.66 -7.81
N ARG A 92 10.93 10.59 -7.39
CA ARG A 92 9.93 10.40 -6.37
C ARG A 92 8.63 11.11 -6.75
N LEU A 93 7.52 10.41 -6.54
CA LEU A 93 6.17 10.93 -6.75
C LEU A 93 5.42 10.96 -5.41
N LEU A 94 4.95 12.12 -5.01
CA LEU A 94 4.04 12.29 -3.89
C LEU A 94 2.64 12.54 -4.44
N ILE A 95 1.69 11.70 -4.03
CA ILE A 95 0.28 11.88 -4.38
C ILE A 95 -0.44 12.42 -3.14
N LEU A 96 -0.92 13.65 -3.26
CA LEU A 96 -1.70 14.31 -2.23
C LEU A 96 -3.18 14.24 -2.56
N ASP A 97 -3.91 13.58 -1.69
CA ASP A 97 -5.35 13.59 -1.63
C ASP A 97 -5.81 14.18 -0.28
N ARG A 98 -7.11 14.17 -0.04
CA ARG A 98 -7.67 14.68 1.23
C ARG A 98 -7.21 13.88 2.45
N GLU A 99 -6.99 12.57 2.26
CA GLU A 99 -6.61 11.67 3.35
C GLU A 99 -5.14 11.88 3.74
N SER A 100 -4.25 11.92 2.75
CA SER A 100 -2.81 12.07 2.98
C SER A 100 -2.38 13.51 3.30
N SER A 101 -3.18 14.53 2.98
CA SER A 101 -2.83 15.94 3.19
C SER A 101 -2.66 16.33 4.66
N VAL A 102 -3.25 15.57 5.59
CA VAL A 102 -3.20 15.83 7.03
C VAL A 102 -1.89 15.33 7.64
N GLU A 103 -1.37 14.19 7.15
CA GLU A 103 -0.23 13.49 7.75
C GLU A 103 0.99 13.35 6.82
N SER A 104 0.95 13.99 5.65
CA SER A 104 2.05 13.90 4.69
C SER A 104 3.29 14.61 5.20
N THR A 105 4.45 13.95 5.07
CA THR A 105 5.77 14.56 5.33
C THR A 105 6.17 15.61 4.28
N GLY A 106 5.36 15.81 3.25
CA GLY A 106 5.71 16.62 2.08
C GLY A 106 6.73 15.95 1.15
N HIS A 107 6.91 16.51 -0.02
CA HIS A 107 7.79 15.92 -1.02
C HIS A 107 9.28 16.16 -0.78
N GLY A 108 9.64 17.09 0.08
CA GLY A 108 11.04 17.36 0.45
C GLY A 108 11.69 16.28 1.30
N SER A 109 10.90 15.47 2.02
CA SER A 109 11.38 14.48 2.99
C SER A 109 10.89 13.08 2.65
N PRO A 110 11.65 12.28 1.89
CA PRO A 110 11.30 10.89 1.62
C PRO A 110 11.37 10.06 2.89
N LEU A 111 10.50 9.06 3.00
CA LEU A 111 10.60 8.07 4.07
C LEU A 111 11.93 7.31 3.94
N PRO A 112 12.61 6.96 5.06
CA PRO A 112 13.96 6.36 5.04
C PRO A 112 14.04 5.03 4.28
N THR A 113 12.94 4.30 4.17
CA THR A 113 12.86 3.01 3.47
C THR A 113 12.64 3.12 1.96
N LEU A 114 12.33 4.33 1.46
CA LEU A 114 12.08 4.54 0.05
C LEU A 114 13.38 4.52 -0.75
N LYS A 115 13.38 3.74 -1.82
CA LYS A 115 14.47 3.70 -2.80
C LYS A 115 14.00 4.37 -4.08
N HIS A 116 14.71 5.38 -4.51
CA HIS A 116 14.41 6.14 -5.72
C HIS A 116 15.67 6.49 -6.49
N GLY A 117 15.52 6.77 -7.78
CA GLY A 117 16.61 7.23 -8.64
C GLY A 117 16.52 8.72 -8.91
N GLY A 118 17.50 9.24 -9.67
CA GLY A 118 17.48 10.58 -10.25
C GLY A 118 17.48 10.47 -11.76
N PRO A 119 16.31 10.42 -12.43
CA PRO A 119 16.23 10.21 -13.88
C PRO A 119 16.71 11.44 -14.66
N GLY A 120 17.28 11.20 -15.85
CA GLY A 120 17.67 12.24 -16.79
C GLY A 120 18.58 13.29 -16.16
N ARG A 121 18.20 14.56 -16.27
CA ARG A 121 18.95 15.70 -15.74
C ARG A 121 19.15 15.69 -14.23
N ALA A 122 18.29 15.04 -13.48
CA ALA A 122 18.44 14.94 -12.02
C ALA A 122 19.71 14.18 -11.61
N GLY A 123 20.21 13.32 -12.49
CA GLY A 123 21.38 12.51 -12.23
C GLY A 123 21.19 11.52 -11.08
N GLY A 124 22.15 10.69 -10.84
CA GLY A 124 22.16 9.78 -9.71
C GLY A 124 21.81 8.34 -10.06
N GLY A 125 22.35 7.45 -9.26
CA GLY A 125 22.20 6.01 -9.41
C GLY A 125 23.02 5.29 -8.35
N GLU A 126 22.79 3.98 -8.23
CA GLU A 126 23.58 3.14 -7.31
C GLU A 126 24.85 2.64 -7.99
N GLU A 127 25.90 2.42 -7.22
CA GLU A 127 27.10 1.68 -7.59
C GLU A 127 26.79 0.29 -8.17
N LEU A 128 27.54 -0.11 -9.20
CA LEU A 128 27.14 -1.15 -10.14
C LEU A 128 28.00 -2.40 -10.06
N GLY A 129 27.37 -3.52 -9.72
CA GLY A 129 27.94 -4.86 -9.83
C GLY A 129 26.85 -5.93 -9.85
N GLY A 130 26.97 -6.93 -10.74
CA GLY A 130 26.03 -8.04 -10.84
C GLY A 130 24.58 -7.60 -11.05
N LEU A 131 23.66 -8.14 -10.25
CA LEU A 131 22.23 -7.80 -10.32
C LEU A 131 21.94 -6.33 -10.00
N ARG A 132 22.81 -5.64 -9.27
CA ARG A 132 22.66 -4.21 -9.00
C ARG A 132 22.79 -3.39 -10.27
N ALA A 133 23.71 -3.75 -11.15
CA ALA A 133 23.89 -3.11 -12.45
C ALA A 133 22.61 -3.19 -13.29
N VAL A 134 21.98 -4.37 -13.35
CA VAL A 134 20.71 -4.54 -14.06
C VAL A 134 19.64 -3.62 -13.51
N LYS A 135 19.52 -3.54 -12.17
CA LYS A 135 18.56 -2.66 -11.50
C LYS A 135 18.84 -1.18 -11.73
N HIS A 136 20.10 -0.80 -11.96
CA HIS A 136 20.47 0.58 -12.25
C HIS A 136 19.92 1.05 -13.61
N TYR A 137 19.91 0.19 -14.60
CA TYR A 137 19.35 0.51 -15.92
C TYR A 137 17.81 0.51 -15.92
N LEU A 138 17.20 0.09 -14.83
CA LEU A 138 15.75 0.19 -14.62
C LEU A 138 15.43 1.48 -13.86
N GLN A 139 14.56 2.31 -14.43
CA GLN A 139 14.06 3.49 -13.73
C GLN A 139 13.33 3.07 -12.47
N ARG A 140 13.69 3.68 -11.36
CA ARG A 140 13.01 3.54 -10.07
C ARG A 140 12.45 4.87 -9.64
N ALA A 141 11.16 4.87 -9.33
CA ALA A 141 10.50 5.99 -8.69
C ALA A 141 9.83 5.51 -7.40
N ALA A 142 9.97 6.27 -6.33
CA ALA A 142 9.21 6.03 -5.11
C ALA A 142 7.88 6.77 -5.21
N VAL A 143 6.80 6.07 -4.92
CA VAL A 143 5.44 6.63 -4.91
C VAL A 143 4.92 6.63 -3.49
N GLN A 144 4.44 7.77 -3.03
CA GLN A 144 3.82 7.95 -1.72
C GLN A 144 2.38 8.44 -1.90
N GLY A 145 1.48 7.95 -1.08
CA GLY A 145 0.07 8.33 -1.10
C GLY A 145 -0.68 7.67 0.05
N SER A 146 -1.97 7.96 0.19
CA SER A 146 -2.82 7.23 1.15
C SER A 146 -2.91 5.75 0.79
N PRO A 147 -3.11 4.84 1.76
CA PRO A 147 -3.25 3.42 1.48
C PRO A 147 -4.33 3.13 0.42
N SER A 148 -5.46 3.83 0.47
CA SER A 148 -6.55 3.67 -0.50
C SER A 148 -6.16 4.08 -1.92
N MET A 149 -5.41 5.19 -2.06
CA MET A 149 -4.90 5.63 -3.36
C MET A 149 -3.89 4.64 -3.91
N LEU A 150 -2.94 4.22 -3.09
CA LEU A 150 -1.91 3.26 -3.49
C LEU A 150 -2.52 1.89 -3.84
N ALA A 151 -3.53 1.42 -3.08
CA ALA A 151 -4.22 0.18 -3.39
C ALA A 151 -4.89 0.21 -4.78
N THR A 152 -5.51 1.33 -5.13
CA THR A 152 -6.13 1.49 -6.47
C THR A 152 -5.08 1.51 -7.58
N VAL A 153 -3.98 2.20 -7.36
CA VAL A 153 -2.92 2.34 -8.38
C VAL A 153 -2.15 1.05 -8.61
N THR A 154 -1.87 0.31 -7.54
CA THR A 154 -1.13 -0.97 -7.62
C THR A 154 -2.02 -2.14 -8.04
N GLY A 155 -3.33 -2.01 -7.93
CA GLY A 155 -4.27 -3.12 -8.14
C GLY A 155 -4.20 -4.17 -7.04
N GLU A 156 -3.64 -3.83 -5.86
CA GLU A 156 -3.54 -4.70 -4.70
C GLU A 156 -4.04 -3.98 -3.45
N HIS A 157 -4.79 -4.67 -2.59
CA HIS A 157 -5.18 -4.12 -1.29
C HIS A 157 -3.93 -3.93 -0.41
N ILE A 158 -3.85 -2.76 0.21
CA ILE A 158 -2.79 -2.37 1.13
C ILE A 158 -3.41 -2.18 2.51
N HIS A 159 -2.74 -2.67 3.54
CA HIS A 159 -3.21 -2.52 4.92
C HIS A 159 -3.50 -1.04 5.25
N GLY A 160 -4.68 -0.79 5.82
CA GLY A 160 -5.18 0.58 6.08
C GLY A 160 -5.96 1.20 4.93
N ALA A 161 -6.01 0.57 3.74
CA ALA A 161 -6.91 1.02 2.67
C ALA A 161 -8.38 0.76 3.03
N LYS A 162 -9.27 1.58 2.48
CA LYS A 162 -10.71 1.40 2.66
C LYS A 162 -11.14 0.05 2.10
N VAL A 163 -11.98 -0.64 2.86
CA VAL A 163 -12.60 -1.91 2.46
C VAL A 163 -14.10 -1.71 2.21
N THR A 164 -14.68 -2.59 1.39
CA THR A 164 -16.12 -2.62 1.14
C THR A 164 -16.67 -3.93 1.68
N ASP A 165 -17.43 -3.86 2.75
CA ASP A 165 -18.12 -5.05 3.28
C ASP A 165 -19.20 -5.49 2.27
N THR A 166 -19.08 -6.73 1.76
CA THR A 166 -19.97 -7.26 0.73
C THR A 166 -21.25 -7.83 1.35
N VAL A 167 -22.40 -7.59 0.71
CA VAL A 167 -23.67 -8.18 1.10
C VAL A 167 -23.70 -9.67 0.76
N VAL A 168 -23.16 -10.02 -0.41
CA VAL A 168 -23.01 -11.41 -0.85
C VAL A 168 -21.67 -11.91 -0.32
N HIS A 169 -21.67 -13.12 0.23
CA HIS A 169 -20.43 -13.73 0.71
C HIS A 169 -19.41 -13.81 -0.43
N PRO A 170 -18.13 -13.35 -0.27
CA PRO A 170 -17.17 -13.29 -1.36
C PRO A 170 -16.95 -14.61 -2.09
N PHE A 171 -17.03 -15.75 -1.37
CA PHE A 171 -16.88 -17.08 -1.95
C PHE A 171 -18.10 -17.54 -2.79
N ARG A 172 -19.14 -16.73 -2.87
CA ARG A 172 -20.30 -16.95 -3.74
C ARG A 172 -20.28 -16.06 -4.98
N SER A 173 -19.30 -15.19 -5.10
CA SER A 173 -19.06 -14.34 -6.26
C SER A 173 -18.11 -15.02 -7.24
N TYR A 174 -18.35 -14.87 -8.53
CA TYR A 174 -17.42 -15.32 -9.55
C TYR A 174 -16.16 -14.46 -9.54
N PHE A 175 -15.07 -14.98 -10.12
CA PHE A 175 -13.78 -14.30 -10.18
C PHE A 175 -13.90 -12.91 -10.80
N GLU A 176 -14.71 -12.76 -11.84
CA GLU A 176 -14.92 -11.50 -12.56
C GLU A 176 -15.59 -10.43 -11.69
N ASP A 177 -16.54 -10.83 -10.84
CA ASP A 177 -17.38 -9.94 -10.03
C ASP A 177 -16.65 -9.42 -8.77
N LEU A 178 -15.62 -10.15 -8.31
CA LEU A 178 -14.84 -9.74 -7.15
C LEU A 178 -13.98 -8.53 -7.45
N ARG A 179 -13.95 -7.60 -6.53
CA ARG A 179 -13.12 -6.37 -6.58
C ARG A 179 -12.07 -6.39 -5.48
N ILE A 180 -10.92 -5.79 -5.77
CA ILE A 180 -9.89 -5.57 -4.74
C ILE A 180 -10.46 -4.68 -3.64
N GLY A 181 -10.31 -5.09 -2.37
CA GLY A 181 -10.91 -4.42 -1.23
C GLY A 181 -12.30 -4.93 -0.83
N ASP A 182 -12.93 -5.82 -1.62
CA ASP A 182 -14.13 -6.54 -1.16
C ASP A 182 -13.81 -7.31 0.11
N SER A 183 -14.65 -7.18 1.12
CA SER A 183 -14.35 -7.66 2.47
C SER A 183 -15.55 -8.39 3.09
N LEU A 184 -15.23 -9.34 3.94
CA LEU A 184 -16.18 -10.04 4.81
C LEU A 184 -15.68 -9.93 6.25
N LEU A 185 -16.49 -9.40 7.15
CA LEU A 185 -16.31 -9.53 8.59
C LEU A 185 -17.17 -10.70 9.07
N THR A 186 -16.53 -11.72 9.63
CA THR A 186 -17.22 -12.96 10.05
C THR A 186 -18.02 -12.76 11.34
N HIS A 187 -18.82 -13.75 11.72
CA HIS A 187 -19.29 -13.89 13.09
C HIS A 187 -18.11 -14.20 14.04
N ARG A 188 -18.39 -14.14 15.35
CA ARG A 188 -17.41 -14.39 16.40
C ARG A 188 -17.46 -15.83 16.88
N ARG A 189 -16.32 -16.34 17.36
CA ARG A 189 -16.20 -17.65 17.99
C ARG A 189 -15.32 -17.58 19.22
N THR A 190 -15.81 -18.08 20.34
CA THR A 190 -15.00 -18.24 21.55
C THR A 190 -14.20 -19.55 21.51
N VAL A 191 -12.91 -19.44 21.82
CA VAL A 191 -11.99 -20.59 21.93
C VAL A 191 -12.19 -21.24 23.29
N GLY A 192 -12.64 -22.47 23.30
CA GLY A 192 -12.91 -23.22 24.53
C GLY A 192 -11.85 -24.28 24.84
N GLU A 193 -11.89 -24.83 26.04
CA GLU A 193 -11.03 -25.95 26.48
C GLU A 193 -11.17 -27.17 25.54
N ALA A 194 -12.39 -27.48 25.14
CA ALA A 194 -12.67 -28.59 24.23
C ALA A 194 -11.96 -28.45 22.87
N ASP A 195 -11.79 -27.22 22.38
CA ASP A 195 -11.08 -26.95 21.12
C ASP A 195 -9.61 -27.35 21.23
N ILE A 196 -8.98 -27.03 22.36
CA ILE A 196 -7.56 -27.32 22.61
C ILE A 196 -7.35 -28.83 22.70
N VAL A 197 -8.20 -29.51 23.48
CA VAL A 197 -8.13 -30.97 23.65
C VAL A 197 -8.36 -31.70 22.32
N ALA A 198 -9.39 -31.30 21.57
CA ALA A 198 -9.69 -31.91 20.27
C ALA A 198 -8.56 -31.68 19.27
N PHE A 199 -8.02 -30.46 19.20
CA PHE A 199 -6.93 -30.15 18.28
C PHE A 199 -5.64 -30.87 18.64
N GLY A 200 -5.29 -30.98 19.92
CA GLY A 200 -4.17 -31.78 20.38
C GLY A 200 -4.30 -33.25 19.98
N GLY A 201 -5.51 -33.83 20.09
CA GLY A 201 -5.78 -35.20 19.68
C GLY A 201 -5.64 -35.43 18.17
N ILE A 202 -5.95 -34.42 17.35
CA ILE A 202 -5.81 -34.49 15.89
C ILE A 202 -4.36 -34.25 15.44
N SER A 203 -3.71 -33.24 16.02
CA SER A 203 -2.38 -32.79 15.60
C SER A 203 -1.24 -33.57 16.23
N GLY A 204 -1.45 -34.16 17.41
CA GLY A 204 -0.39 -34.73 18.25
C GLY A 204 0.44 -33.69 18.97
N ASP A 205 0.09 -32.42 18.91
CA ASP A 205 0.80 -31.32 19.58
C ASP A 205 0.32 -31.16 21.00
N TYR A 206 1.00 -31.83 21.90
CA TYR A 206 0.80 -31.75 23.36
C TYR A 206 1.84 -30.88 24.05
N PHE A 207 2.33 -29.85 23.37
CA PHE A 207 3.30 -28.94 23.96
C PHE A 207 2.73 -28.29 25.23
N TYR A 208 3.56 -28.20 26.29
CA TYR A 208 3.13 -27.77 27.61
C TYR A 208 2.34 -26.46 27.65
N MET A 209 2.69 -25.52 26.76
CA MET A 209 2.01 -24.24 26.67
C MET A 209 0.51 -24.34 26.40
N HIS A 210 0.05 -25.46 25.86
CA HIS A 210 -1.35 -25.72 25.54
C HIS A 210 -2.07 -26.54 26.61
N PHE A 211 -1.33 -27.39 27.34
CA PHE A 211 -1.91 -28.43 28.22
C PHE A 211 -1.53 -28.35 29.67
N ASP A 212 -0.37 -27.80 30.04
CA ASP A 212 0.12 -27.73 31.41
C ASP A 212 -0.16 -26.34 32.02
N GLU A 213 -1.18 -26.26 32.87
CA GLU A 213 -1.58 -25.03 33.53
C GLU A 213 -0.50 -24.50 34.48
N VAL A 214 0.26 -25.43 35.13
CA VAL A 214 1.29 -25.04 36.10
C VAL A 214 2.50 -24.46 35.38
N ALA A 215 3.03 -25.19 34.40
CA ALA A 215 4.20 -24.74 33.65
C ALA A 215 3.89 -23.48 32.78
N ALA A 216 2.67 -23.35 32.28
CA ALA A 216 2.29 -22.19 31.46
C ALA A 216 2.23 -20.87 32.26
N LYS A 217 2.02 -20.93 33.60
CA LYS A 217 2.05 -19.74 34.47
C LYS A 217 3.42 -19.09 34.52
N ASP A 218 4.48 -19.89 34.45
CA ASP A 218 5.87 -19.41 34.49
C ASP A 218 6.37 -18.99 33.09
N SER A 219 5.55 -19.16 32.08
CA SER A 219 5.86 -18.75 30.70
C SER A 219 5.69 -17.26 30.49
N PRO A 220 6.26 -16.68 29.40
CA PRO A 220 6.02 -15.29 29.01
C PRO A 220 4.55 -14.91 28.81
N PHE A 221 3.65 -15.90 28.66
CA PHE A 221 2.22 -15.68 28.44
C PHE A 221 1.40 -15.73 29.75
N GLY A 222 1.97 -16.27 30.83
CA GLY A 222 1.33 -16.34 32.15
C GLY A 222 0.10 -17.25 32.24
N LYS A 223 -0.22 -17.96 31.16
CA LYS A 223 -1.40 -18.86 31.03
C LYS A 223 -1.26 -19.77 29.82
N ARG A 224 -2.09 -20.81 29.75
CA ARG A 224 -2.19 -21.64 28.54
C ARG A 224 -2.75 -20.83 27.37
N ILE A 225 -2.22 -21.10 26.20
CA ILE A 225 -2.63 -20.47 24.93
C ILE A 225 -3.10 -21.53 23.95
N ALA A 226 -3.93 -21.11 22.98
CA ALA A 226 -4.36 -21.97 21.89
C ALA A 226 -3.19 -22.25 20.93
N HIS A 227 -3.21 -23.43 20.30
CA HIS A 227 -2.30 -23.75 19.21
C HIS A 227 -2.47 -22.74 18.07
N GLY A 228 -1.39 -22.22 17.53
CA GLY A 228 -1.45 -21.27 16.41
C GLY A 228 -2.18 -21.86 15.19
N TYR A 229 -1.90 -23.12 14.86
CA TYR A 229 -2.57 -23.81 13.75
C TYR A 229 -4.05 -24.09 14.02
N PHE A 230 -4.46 -24.27 15.28
CA PHE A 230 -5.88 -24.29 15.63
C PHE A 230 -6.54 -22.95 15.27
N VAL A 231 -5.92 -21.83 15.67
CA VAL A 231 -6.45 -20.49 15.40
C VAL A 231 -6.57 -20.24 13.91
N LEU A 232 -5.56 -20.65 13.11
CA LEU A 232 -5.61 -20.60 11.64
C LEU A 232 -6.80 -21.40 11.10
N SER A 233 -6.97 -22.64 11.56
CA SER A 233 -8.06 -23.52 11.09
C SER A 233 -9.44 -22.99 11.51
N ALA A 234 -9.56 -22.48 12.73
CA ALA A 234 -10.79 -21.88 13.23
C ALA A 234 -11.15 -20.61 12.46
N ALA A 235 -10.18 -19.76 12.13
CA ALA A 235 -10.38 -18.60 11.30
C ALA A 235 -10.86 -18.98 9.89
N ALA A 236 -10.24 -20.01 9.29
CA ALA A 236 -10.68 -20.54 8.00
C ALA A 236 -12.14 -21.03 8.06
N GLY A 237 -12.52 -21.72 9.14
CA GLY A 237 -13.89 -22.13 9.38
C GLY A 237 -14.89 -20.97 9.52
N LEU A 238 -14.45 -19.82 10.06
CA LEU A 238 -15.29 -18.64 10.22
C LEU A 238 -15.64 -17.99 8.88
N PHE A 239 -14.72 -17.95 7.92
CA PHE A 239 -14.95 -17.29 6.64
C PHE A 239 -15.32 -18.23 5.48
N VAL A 240 -15.47 -19.52 5.73
CA VAL A 240 -15.93 -20.44 4.68
C VAL A 240 -17.43 -20.27 4.39
N SER A 241 -17.81 -20.37 3.11
CA SER A 241 -19.20 -20.54 2.72
C SER A 241 -19.47 -22.03 2.55
N PRO A 242 -20.32 -22.65 3.38
CA PRO A 242 -20.52 -24.11 3.34
C PRO A 242 -21.31 -24.60 2.14
N ALA A 243 -22.03 -23.71 1.45
CA ALA A 243 -22.83 -24.08 0.29
C ALA A 243 -21.97 -24.13 -0.98
N PRO A 244 -22.30 -25.00 -1.97
CA PRO A 244 -21.63 -24.99 -3.25
C PRO A 244 -21.59 -23.62 -3.90
N GLY A 245 -20.46 -23.25 -4.47
CA GLY A 245 -20.23 -21.94 -5.08
C GLY A 245 -19.09 -21.99 -6.09
N PRO A 246 -18.70 -20.83 -6.65
CA PRO A 246 -17.66 -20.77 -7.66
C PRO A 246 -16.24 -21.02 -7.13
N VAL A 247 -16.02 -21.00 -5.81
CA VAL A 247 -14.71 -21.31 -5.21
C VAL A 247 -14.44 -22.80 -5.34
N LEU A 248 -13.30 -23.14 -5.95
CA LEU A 248 -12.91 -24.51 -6.22
C LEU A 248 -12.17 -25.16 -5.06
N ALA A 249 -11.16 -24.45 -4.52
CA ALA A 249 -10.30 -24.97 -3.46
C ALA A 249 -9.49 -23.83 -2.81
N ASN A 250 -8.97 -24.09 -1.60
CA ASN A 250 -7.89 -23.33 -1.03
C ASN A 250 -6.58 -23.68 -1.77
N TYR A 251 -5.94 -22.67 -2.36
CA TYR A 251 -4.77 -22.87 -3.22
C TYR A 251 -3.46 -22.93 -2.43
N GLY A 252 -3.37 -22.16 -1.35
CA GLY A 252 -2.15 -22.08 -0.56
C GLY A 252 -2.18 -20.97 0.48
N LEU A 253 -1.04 -20.75 1.08
CA LEU A 253 -0.80 -19.74 2.11
C LEU A 253 0.55 -19.08 1.81
N ASP A 254 0.54 -17.80 1.45
CA ASP A 254 1.76 -17.07 1.10
C ASP A 254 2.57 -16.71 2.35
N THR A 255 1.89 -16.20 3.37
CA THR A 255 2.54 -15.76 4.62
C THR A 255 1.61 -16.00 5.81
N LEU A 256 2.19 -16.45 6.92
CA LEU A 256 1.50 -16.61 8.20
C LEU A 256 2.32 -15.98 9.31
N ARG A 257 1.69 -15.14 10.13
CA ARG A 257 2.28 -14.59 11.34
C ARG A 257 1.34 -14.70 12.53
N PHE A 258 1.81 -15.28 13.62
CA PHE A 258 1.15 -15.23 14.92
C PHE A 258 1.72 -14.04 15.70
N VAL A 259 1.06 -12.91 15.67
CA VAL A 259 1.57 -11.64 16.24
C VAL A 259 1.39 -11.65 17.77
N LYS A 260 0.27 -12.20 18.24
CA LYS A 260 -0.05 -12.33 19.68
C LYS A 260 -0.76 -13.65 19.98
N PRO A 261 -0.60 -14.21 21.19
CA PRO A 261 -1.26 -15.45 21.55
C PRO A 261 -2.77 -15.26 21.71
N VAL A 262 -3.52 -16.29 21.39
CA VAL A 262 -4.94 -16.42 21.70
C VAL A 262 -5.06 -17.31 22.95
N GLY A 263 -5.70 -16.80 24.00
CA GLY A 263 -5.96 -17.55 25.22
C GLY A 263 -7.22 -18.40 25.12
N ILE A 264 -7.32 -19.41 25.98
CA ILE A 264 -8.58 -20.11 26.20
C ILE A 264 -9.57 -19.11 26.81
N GLY A 265 -10.79 -19.05 26.28
CA GLY A 265 -11.80 -18.04 26.62
C GLY A 265 -11.78 -16.79 25.75
N ASP A 266 -10.75 -16.57 24.92
CA ASP A 266 -10.76 -15.49 23.97
C ASP A 266 -11.79 -15.72 22.87
N THR A 267 -12.42 -14.65 22.41
CA THR A 267 -13.39 -14.68 21.32
C THR A 267 -12.76 -14.08 20.07
N ILE A 268 -12.54 -14.90 19.06
CA ILE A 268 -11.93 -14.49 17.79
C ILE A 268 -12.96 -14.10 16.74
N GLN A 269 -12.56 -13.22 15.84
CA GLN A 269 -13.29 -12.79 14.66
C GLN A 269 -12.30 -12.62 13.51
N ALA A 270 -12.68 -12.97 12.30
CA ALA A 270 -11.84 -12.80 11.12
C ALA A 270 -12.41 -11.74 10.17
N ARG A 271 -11.52 -10.94 9.59
CA ARG A 271 -11.80 -10.09 8.43
C ARG A 271 -11.04 -10.66 7.24
N LEU A 272 -11.74 -10.97 6.18
CA LEU A 272 -11.22 -11.46 4.92
C LEU A 272 -11.35 -10.34 3.88
N THR A 273 -10.26 -9.92 3.27
CA THR A 273 -10.26 -8.84 2.27
C THR A 273 -9.58 -9.31 0.99
N ALA A 274 -10.23 -9.10 -0.16
CA ALA A 274 -9.67 -9.42 -1.47
C ALA A 274 -8.43 -8.55 -1.73
N LYS A 275 -7.26 -9.15 -1.71
CA LYS A 275 -5.98 -8.47 -1.82
C LYS A 275 -5.51 -8.32 -3.24
N ARG A 276 -5.52 -9.42 -4.00
CA ARG A 276 -5.00 -9.47 -5.37
C ARG A 276 -5.75 -10.52 -6.17
N LYS A 277 -5.98 -10.23 -7.44
CA LYS A 277 -6.55 -11.16 -8.41
C LYS A 277 -5.51 -11.53 -9.45
N ILE A 278 -5.36 -12.82 -9.72
CA ILE A 278 -4.44 -13.35 -10.73
C ILE A 278 -5.25 -14.14 -11.72
N ASP A 279 -5.43 -13.59 -12.91
CA ASP A 279 -6.08 -14.31 -14.01
C ASP A 279 -5.16 -15.45 -14.48
N ARG A 280 -5.75 -16.63 -14.64
CA ARG A 280 -5.04 -17.81 -15.16
C ARG A 280 -5.19 -17.97 -16.67
N ASN A 281 -5.92 -17.07 -17.34
CA ASN A 281 -6.24 -17.16 -18.76
C ASN A 281 -6.87 -18.54 -19.13
N LYS A 282 -7.67 -19.08 -18.22
CA LYS A 282 -8.40 -20.34 -18.37
C LYS A 282 -9.89 -20.10 -18.15
N VAL A 283 -10.69 -20.88 -18.84
CA VAL A 283 -12.12 -20.94 -18.62
C VAL A 283 -12.53 -22.35 -18.20
N ASP A 284 -13.58 -22.46 -17.41
CA ASP A 284 -14.18 -23.72 -17.06
C ASP A 284 -15.01 -24.28 -18.23
N VAL A 285 -15.67 -25.45 -18.01
CA VAL A 285 -16.50 -26.12 -19.02
C VAL A 285 -17.72 -25.28 -19.42
N ASN A 286 -18.11 -24.28 -18.64
CA ASN A 286 -19.23 -23.39 -18.88
C ASN A 286 -18.80 -22.03 -19.45
N GLY A 287 -17.50 -21.83 -19.70
CA GLY A 287 -16.95 -20.60 -20.21
C GLY A 287 -16.67 -19.52 -19.15
N ALA A 288 -16.82 -19.83 -17.85
CA ALA A 288 -16.48 -18.90 -16.77
C ALA A 288 -14.95 -18.81 -16.58
N GLY A 289 -14.42 -17.61 -16.40
CA GLY A 289 -13.01 -17.35 -16.18
C GLY A 289 -12.50 -17.99 -14.89
N GLN A 290 -11.26 -18.46 -14.91
CA GLN A 290 -10.61 -19.05 -13.75
C GLN A 290 -9.40 -18.22 -13.32
N GLY A 291 -9.33 -17.90 -12.03
CA GLY A 291 -8.24 -17.16 -11.44
C GLY A 291 -7.93 -17.57 -10.01
N VAL A 292 -6.87 -17.00 -9.48
CA VAL A 292 -6.51 -17.09 -8.05
C VAL A 292 -6.78 -15.74 -7.42
N VAL A 293 -7.50 -15.75 -6.30
CA VAL A 293 -7.68 -14.56 -5.47
C VAL A 293 -6.84 -14.74 -4.21
N ALA A 294 -5.87 -13.86 -4.02
CA ALA A 294 -5.16 -13.76 -2.75
C ALA A 294 -6.00 -12.93 -1.78
N TRP A 295 -6.12 -13.39 -0.56
CA TRP A 295 -6.90 -12.77 0.49
C TRP A 295 -5.98 -12.33 1.62
N ASP A 296 -6.21 -11.14 2.13
CA ASP A 296 -5.66 -10.69 3.40
C ASP A 296 -6.63 -11.09 4.50
N VAL A 297 -6.16 -11.86 5.49
CA VAL A 297 -7.00 -12.37 6.57
C VAL A 297 -6.45 -11.87 7.90
N GLU A 298 -7.18 -10.97 8.52
CA GLU A 298 -6.90 -10.46 9.84
C GLU A 298 -7.78 -11.17 10.87
N VAL A 299 -7.14 -11.80 11.88
CA VAL A 299 -7.86 -12.42 12.99
C VAL A 299 -7.63 -11.58 14.24
N THR A 300 -8.71 -11.09 14.82
CA THR A 300 -8.69 -10.28 16.04
C THR A 300 -9.42 -11.00 17.18
N ASN A 301 -9.09 -10.70 18.42
CA ASN A 301 -9.90 -11.10 19.56
C ASN A 301 -10.74 -9.91 20.10
N GLN A 302 -11.36 -10.05 21.28
CA GLN A 302 -12.20 -9.04 21.91
C GLN A 302 -11.44 -7.77 22.34
N ILE A 303 -10.11 -7.77 22.29
CA ILE A 303 -9.29 -6.60 22.63
C ILE A 303 -8.95 -5.87 21.32
N PRO A 304 -9.41 -4.63 21.10
CA PRO A 304 -9.36 -3.94 19.80
C PRO A 304 -7.97 -3.76 19.16
N HIS A 305 -6.88 -4.02 19.89
CA HIS A 305 -5.50 -3.87 19.41
C HIS A 305 -4.78 -5.20 19.21
N PHE A 306 -5.50 -6.31 19.16
CA PHE A 306 -4.94 -7.64 18.91
C PHE A 306 -5.17 -8.04 17.47
N GLN A 307 -4.13 -8.05 16.66
CA GLN A 307 -4.19 -8.49 15.27
C GLN A 307 -3.31 -9.71 15.04
N PHE A 308 -3.88 -10.72 14.39
CA PHE A 308 -3.15 -11.72 13.62
C PHE A 308 -3.24 -11.33 12.16
N GLN A 309 -2.17 -11.44 11.44
CA GLN A 309 -2.17 -11.21 10.01
C GLN A 309 -1.78 -12.51 9.31
N ILE A 310 -2.68 -13.02 8.49
CA ILE A 310 -2.44 -14.06 7.51
C ILE A 310 -2.32 -13.32 6.18
N LEU A 311 -1.12 -13.13 5.72
CA LEU A 311 -0.84 -12.46 4.45
C LEU A 311 -0.71 -13.46 3.32
#